data_c5234394f608c29cfdd676a2267b1c94
#
_entry.id   c5234394f608c29cfdd676a2267b1c94
#
_cell.length_a   1.000
_cell.length_b   1.000
_cell.length_c   1.000
_cell.angle_alpha   90.00
_cell.angle_beta   90.00
_cell.angle_gamma   90.00
#
_symmetry.space_group_name_H-M   'P 1'
#
loop_
_entity.id
_entity.type
_entity.pdbx_description
1 polymer ?
#
loop_
_entity_poly.entity_id
_entity_poly.type
_entity_poly.pdbx_seq_one_letter_code
_entity_poly.pdbx_strand_id
1 'polypeptide(L)'
;MSEDKKTERRKEIIGVCLDCFVEKGLTATTTKDLCAAAKLQNGGIYYYFFTKEEIVLACAEDAIDRIENGAFGIVFKDISDIKSMMDRLGTMADKMSPTMRFLVSVCVSKEYGEKVKPALSRLASRYSYYTKKIAAVLDCTPAEVEPLVHLSILALNNYMIFAERALFNPQIEAAKKELLRLAERKERRSNGSFGGGET
;
A
#
# COMPACT_ATOMS: atom_id res chain seq x y z
N MET A 1 -33.92 -2.36 -9.00
CA MET A 1 -32.85 -1.82 -8.13
C MET A 1 -32.14 -0.77 -8.96
N SER A 2 -31.94 0.46 -8.47
CA SER A 2 -31.24 1.49 -9.24
C SER A 2 -29.80 1.05 -9.50
N GLU A 3 -29.19 1.52 -10.57
CA GLU A 3 -27.79 1.24 -10.97
C GLU A 3 -26.81 1.55 -9.82
N ASP A 4 -27.05 2.67 -9.13
CA ASP A 4 -26.25 3.08 -7.97
C ASP A 4 -26.28 2.05 -6.82
N LYS A 5 -27.47 1.51 -6.50
CA LYS A 5 -27.60 0.46 -5.47
C LYS A 5 -26.90 -0.84 -5.86
N LYS A 6 -26.90 -1.18 -7.15
CA LYS A 6 -26.19 -2.36 -7.64
C LYS A 6 -24.67 -2.16 -7.53
N THR A 7 -24.17 -1.00 -7.90
CA THR A 7 -22.76 -0.63 -7.81
C THR A 7 -22.26 -0.65 -6.37
N GLU A 8 -23.02 -0.08 -5.43
CA GLU A 8 -22.67 -0.08 -4.02
C GLU A 8 -22.63 -1.50 -3.46
N ARG A 9 -23.66 -2.31 -3.76
CA ARG A 9 -23.69 -3.72 -3.35
C ARG A 9 -22.54 -4.54 -3.94
N ARG A 10 -22.13 -4.25 -5.18
CA ARG A 10 -20.96 -4.88 -5.80
C ARG A 10 -19.68 -4.57 -5.05
N LYS A 11 -19.47 -3.34 -4.58
CA LYS A 11 -18.31 -2.95 -3.75
C LYS A 11 -18.30 -3.68 -2.41
N GLU A 12 -19.45 -3.77 -1.73
CA GLU A 12 -19.54 -4.55 -0.48
C GLU A 12 -19.15 -6.02 -0.70
N ILE A 13 -19.64 -6.63 -1.80
CA ILE A 13 -19.32 -8.02 -2.15
C ILE A 13 -17.82 -8.18 -2.40
N ILE A 14 -17.18 -7.25 -3.12
CA ILE A 14 -15.73 -7.27 -3.34
C ILE A 14 -14.99 -7.26 -1.99
N GLY A 15 -15.38 -6.38 -1.08
CA GLY A 15 -14.75 -6.28 0.24
C GLY A 15 -14.80 -7.59 1.02
N VAL A 16 -15.98 -8.22 1.14
CA VAL A 16 -16.10 -9.49 1.88
C VAL A 16 -15.48 -10.67 1.15
N CYS A 17 -15.44 -10.65 -0.19
CA CYS A 17 -14.72 -11.66 -0.98
C CYS A 17 -13.22 -11.54 -0.78
N LEU A 18 -12.66 -10.33 -0.75
CA LEU A 18 -11.25 -10.11 -0.45
C LEU A 18 -10.90 -10.65 0.94
N ASP A 19 -11.70 -10.34 1.94
CA ASP A 19 -11.47 -10.85 3.31
C ASP A 19 -11.52 -12.40 3.33
N CYS A 20 -12.43 -13.02 2.56
CA CYS A 20 -12.48 -14.48 2.42
C CYS A 20 -11.23 -15.05 1.73
N PHE A 21 -10.71 -14.40 0.68
CA PHE A 21 -9.45 -14.81 0.04
C PHE A 21 -8.25 -14.63 0.95
N VAL A 22 -8.22 -13.57 1.74
CA VAL A 22 -7.16 -13.31 2.74
C VAL A 22 -7.15 -14.41 3.81
N GLU A 23 -8.31 -14.83 4.27
CA GLU A 23 -8.44 -15.85 5.32
C GLU A 23 -8.11 -17.26 4.81
N LYS A 24 -8.70 -17.66 3.67
CA LYS A 24 -8.62 -19.04 3.15
C LYS A 24 -7.50 -19.25 2.14
N GLY A 25 -6.97 -18.20 1.55
CA GLY A 25 -6.04 -18.25 0.43
C GLY A 25 -6.72 -18.32 -0.94
N LEU A 26 -6.01 -17.82 -1.97
CA LEU A 26 -6.52 -17.68 -3.34
C LEU A 26 -7.01 -19.02 -3.94
N THR A 27 -6.21 -20.06 -3.79
CA THR A 27 -6.48 -21.37 -4.41
C THR A 27 -7.55 -22.17 -3.66
N ALA A 28 -7.57 -22.09 -2.34
CA ALA A 28 -8.50 -22.85 -1.50
C ALA A 28 -9.93 -22.26 -1.47
N THR A 29 -10.07 -20.97 -1.80
CA THR A 29 -11.38 -20.29 -1.78
C THR A 29 -12.25 -20.73 -2.96
N THR A 30 -13.41 -21.31 -2.65
CA THR A 30 -14.40 -21.73 -3.65
C THR A 30 -15.46 -20.64 -3.88
N THR A 31 -16.18 -20.73 -5.01
CA THR A 31 -17.34 -19.83 -5.26
C THR A 31 -18.41 -19.95 -4.17
N LYS A 32 -18.58 -21.14 -3.59
CA LYS A 32 -19.51 -21.36 -2.45
C LYS A 32 -19.09 -20.55 -1.24
N ASP A 33 -17.79 -20.49 -0.95
CA ASP A 33 -17.25 -19.68 0.16
C ASP A 33 -17.51 -18.18 -0.08
N LEU A 34 -17.30 -17.71 -1.32
CA LEU A 34 -17.55 -16.32 -1.69
C LEU A 34 -19.04 -15.96 -1.60
N CYS A 35 -19.94 -16.85 -2.04
CA CYS A 35 -21.39 -16.66 -1.84
C CYS A 35 -21.75 -16.58 -0.35
N ALA A 36 -21.21 -17.46 0.47
CA ALA A 36 -21.47 -17.48 1.92
C ALA A 36 -20.96 -16.20 2.58
N ALA A 37 -19.73 -15.75 2.27
CA ALA A 37 -19.16 -14.50 2.77
C ALA A 37 -20.02 -13.28 2.39
N ALA A 38 -20.53 -13.24 1.16
CA ALA A 38 -21.40 -12.18 0.66
C ALA A 38 -22.87 -12.28 1.13
N LYS A 39 -23.22 -13.31 1.91
CA LYS A 39 -24.60 -13.64 2.31
C LYS A 39 -25.54 -13.80 1.11
N LEU A 40 -25.05 -14.45 0.08
CA LEU A 40 -25.79 -14.78 -1.14
C LEU A 40 -26.10 -16.28 -1.19
N GLN A 41 -27.18 -16.64 -1.85
CA GLN A 41 -27.45 -18.04 -2.17
C GLN A 41 -26.41 -18.59 -3.16
N ASN A 42 -26.26 -19.91 -3.24
CA ASN A 42 -25.35 -20.54 -4.19
C ASN A 42 -25.64 -20.04 -5.63
N GLY A 43 -24.58 -19.52 -6.26
CA GLY A 43 -24.68 -18.93 -7.59
C GLY A 43 -25.13 -17.48 -7.65
N GLY A 44 -25.63 -16.90 -6.53
CA GLY A 44 -26.10 -15.51 -6.50
C GLY A 44 -25.01 -14.49 -6.78
N ILE A 45 -23.74 -14.85 -6.58
CA ILE A 45 -22.59 -13.99 -6.88
C ILE A 45 -22.48 -13.71 -8.40
N TYR A 46 -22.94 -14.63 -9.25
CA TYR A 46 -22.90 -14.49 -10.71
C TYR A 46 -23.88 -13.44 -11.27
N TYR A 47 -24.76 -12.91 -10.41
CA TYR A 47 -25.54 -11.72 -10.76
C TYR A 47 -24.67 -10.45 -10.80
N TYR A 48 -23.55 -10.42 -10.07
CA TYR A 48 -22.63 -9.29 -9.95
C TYR A 48 -21.32 -9.48 -10.72
N PHE A 49 -20.92 -10.73 -10.97
CA PHE A 49 -19.67 -11.10 -11.64
C PHE A 49 -19.89 -12.30 -12.54
N PHE A 50 -19.40 -12.25 -13.77
CA PHE A 50 -19.60 -13.35 -14.72
C PHE A 50 -18.73 -14.57 -14.43
N THR A 51 -17.54 -14.37 -13.83
CA THR A 51 -16.57 -15.45 -13.57
C THR A 51 -15.91 -15.28 -12.21
N LYS A 52 -15.31 -16.36 -11.70
CA LYS A 52 -14.43 -16.28 -10.51
C LYS A 52 -13.21 -15.40 -10.78
N GLU A 53 -12.70 -15.42 -12.01
CA GLU A 53 -11.60 -14.55 -12.44
C GLU A 53 -11.96 -13.06 -12.23
N GLU A 54 -13.12 -12.63 -12.65
CA GLU A 54 -13.57 -11.24 -12.46
C GLU A 54 -13.62 -10.87 -10.98
N ILE A 55 -14.05 -11.79 -10.10
CA ILE A 55 -14.04 -11.57 -8.65
C ILE A 55 -12.61 -11.41 -8.14
N VAL A 56 -11.69 -12.30 -8.55
CA VAL A 56 -10.28 -12.25 -8.12
C VAL A 56 -9.63 -10.94 -8.53
N LEU A 57 -9.83 -10.51 -9.78
CA LEU A 57 -9.25 -9.25 -10.28
C LEU A 57 -9.85 -8.03 -9.59
N ALA A 58 -11.17 -8.01 -9.34
CA ALA A 58 -11.81 -6.95 -8.58
C ALA A 58 -11.31 -6.89 -7.13
N CYS A 59 -11.10 -8.04 -6.49
CA CYS A 59 -10.49 -8.11 -5.16
C CYS A 59 -9.02 -7.68 -5.17
N ALA A 60 -8.26 -7.95 -6.24
CA ALA A 60 -6.89 -7.47 -6.35
C ALA A 60 -6.82 -5.94 -6.50
N GLU A 61 -7.75 -5.33 -7.24
CA GLU A 61 -7.88 -3.87 -7.31
C GLU A 61 -8.24 -3.27 -5.95
N ASP A 62 -9.21 -3.84 -5.22
CA ASP A 62 -9.56 -3.39 -3.87
C ASP A 62 -8.39 -3.58 -2.88
N ALA A 63 -7.60 -4.64 -3.01
CA ALA A 63 -6.39 -4.85 -2.23
C ALA A 63 -5.33 -3.77 -2.50
N ILE A 64 -5.13 -3.38 -3.76
CA ILE A 64 -4.24 -2.27 -4.14
C ILE A 64 -4.74 -0.96 -3.53
N ASP A 65 -6.03 -0.67 -3.65
CA ASP A 65 -6.64 0.54 -3.08
C ASP A 65 -6.52 0.57 -1.54
N ARG A 66 -6.70 -0.56 -0.85
CA ARG A 66 -6.50 -0.66 0.60
C ARG A 66 -5.04 -0.41 1.00
N ILE A 67 -4.08 -1.01 0.27
CA ILE A 67 -2.64 -0.79 0.51
C ILE A 67 -2.29 0.67 0.24
N GLU A 68 -2.77 1.23 -0.85
CA GLU A 68 -2.55 2.62 -1.24
C GLU A 68 -3.11 3.59 -0.19
N ASN A 69 -4.38 3.45 0.18
CA ASN A 69 -5.02 4.30 1.17
C ASN A 69 -4.44 4.09 2.57
N GLY A 70 -4.10 2.85 2.94
CA GLY A 70 -3.46 2.53 4.21
C GLY A 70 -2.04 3.07 4.31
N ALA A 71 -1.21 2.80 3.30
CA ALA A 71 0.18 3.24 3.27
C ALA A 71 0.29 4.76 3.14
N PHE A 72 -0.45 5.35 2.19
CA PHE A 72 -0.32 6.76 1.87
C PHE A 72 -1.20 7.66 2.75
N GLY A 73 -2.42 7.21 3.10
CA GLY A 73 -3.31 7.98 3.97
C GLY A 73 -2.84 8.06 5.41
N ILE A 74 -2.31 6.95 5.96
CA ILE A 74 -1.88 6.89 7.36
C ILE A 74 -0.42 7.33 7.51
N VAL A 75 0.47 6.82 6.65
CA VAL A 75 1.92 7.07 6.76
C VAL A 75 2.25 8.52 6.37
N PHE A 76 1.62 9.02 5.31
CA PHE A 76 1.89 10.36 4.77
C PHE A 76 0.85 11.42 5.17
N LYS A 77 0.01 11.15 6.16
CA LYS A 77 -0.96 12.12 6.68
C LYS A 77 -0.30 13.42 7.12
N ASP A 78 0.88 13.31 7.73
CA ASP A 78 1.74 14.42 8.09
C ASP A 78 3.20 14.06 7.78
N ILE A 79 3.66 14.43 6.58
CA ILE A 79 5.04 14.20 6.13
C ILE A 79 6.02 15.28 6.66
N SER A 80 5.54 16.31 7.37
CA SER A 80 6.42 17.29 8.01
C SER A 80 7.17 16.68 9.19
N ASP A 81 6.60 15.67 9.85
CA ASP A 81 7.24 14.89 10.91
C ASP A 81 7.75 13.54 10.34
N ILE A 82 8.98 13.57 9.80
CA ILE A 82 9.65 12.40 9.22
C ILE A 82 9.80 11.27 10.26
N LYS A 83 10.13 11.61 11.52
CA LYS A 83 10.28 10.59 12.58
C LYS A 83 8.98 9.85 12.80
N SER A 84 7.89 10.58 13.04
CA SER A 84 6.56 9.99 13.26
C SER A 84 6.05 9.24 12.03
N MET A 85 6.34 9.74 10.82
CA MET A 85 6.04 9.04 9.57
C MET A 85 6.72 7.67 9.54
N MET A 86 8.02 7.60 9.78
CA MET A 86 8.79 6.36 9.76
C MET A 86 8.35 5.37 10.85
N ASP A 87 8.04 5.87 12.06
CA ASP A 87 7.56 5.04 13.17
C ASP A 87 6.19 4.38 12.89
N ARG A 88 5.35 5.01 12.06
CA ARG A 88 4.06 4.44 11.62
C ARG A 88 4.19 3.31 10.58
N LEU A 89 5.33 3.21 9.89
CA LEU A 89 5.52 2.20 8.83
C LEU A 89 5.35 0.76 9.34
N GLY A 90 5.89 0.45 10.52
CA GLY A 90 5.76 -0.90 11.12
C GLY A 90 4.32 -1.29 11.40
N THR A 91 3.56 -0.39 12.04
CA THR A 91 2.14 -0.62 12.35
C THR A 91 1.30 -0.79 11.07
N MET A 92 1.60 0.01 10.05
CA MET A 92 0.95 -0.10 8.75
C MET A 92 1.27 -1.44 8.10
N ALA A 93 2.54 -1.87 8.12
CA ALA A 93 2.97 -3.13 7.53
C ALA A 93 2.28 -4.34 8.19
N ASP A 94 2.17 -4.36 9.54
CA ASP A 94 1.44 -5.39 10.27
C ASP A 94 -0.02 -5.48 9.79
N LYS A 95 -0.69 -4.33 9.69
CA LYS A 95 -2.09 -4.26 9.28
C LYS A 95 -2.32 -4.68 7.82
N MET A 96 -1.39 -4.34 6.92
CA MET A 96 -1.54 -4.59 5.48
C MET A 96 -0.97 -5.95 5.05
N SER A 97 -0.22 -6.64 5.90
CA SER A 97 0.45 -7.90 5.58
C SER A 97 -0.49 -8.98 4.99
N PRO A 98 -1.67 -9.25 5.55
CA PRO A 98 -2.58 -10.25 4.97
C PRO A 98 -3.05 -9.88 3.55
N THR A 99 -3.40 -8.60 3.34
CA THR A 99 -3.82 -8.08 2.03
C THR A 99 -2.68 -8.13 1.01
N MET A 100 -1.44 -7.80 1.42
CA MET A 100 -0.26 -7.89 0.55
C MET A 100 0.02 -9.34 0.13
N ARG A 101 -0.08 -10.31 1.03
CA ARG A 101 0.12 -11.73 0.71
C ARG A 101 -0.91 -12.25 -0.30
N PHE A 102 -2.17 -11.83 -0.15
CA PHE A 102 -3.18 -12.12 -1.16
C PHE A 102 -2.78 -11.51 -2.51
N LEU A 103 -2.43 -10.22 -2.55
CA LEU A 103 -2.03 -9.55 -3.79
C LEU A 103 -0.84 -10.24 -4.46
N VAL A 104 0.19 -10.62 -3.68
CA VAL A 104 1.34 -11.37 -4.20
C VAL A 104 0.89 -12.71 -4.78
N SER A 105 -0.03 -13.45 -4.13
CA SER A 105 -0.54 -14.71 -4.66
C SER A 105 -1.24 -14.55 -6.00
N VAL A 106 -1.95 -13.44 -6.22
CA VAL A 106 -2.54 -13.09 -7.53
C VAL A 106 -1.45 -12.76 -8.55
N CYS A 107 -0.44 -11.94 -8.16
CA CYS A 107 0.64 -11.50 -9.06
C CYS A 107 1.49 -12.66 -9.58
N VAL A 108 1.77 -13.67 -8.76
CA VAL A 108 2.57 -14.85 -9.15
C VAL A 108 1.76 -15.95 -9.84
N SER A 109 0.44 -15.82 -9.85
CA SER A 109 -0.44 -16.76 -10.52
C SER A 109 -0.26 -16.70 -12.04
N LYS A 110 -0.14 -17.85 -12.68
CA LYS A 110 -0.13 -17.94 -14.15
C LYS A 110 -1.43 -17.45 -14.78
N GLU A 111 -2.54 -17.56 -14.06
CA GLU A 111 -3.89 -17.23 -14.54
C GLU A 111 -4.18 -15.72 -14.46
N TYR A 112 -3.73 -15.06 -13.37
CA TYR A 112 -4.12 -13.68 -13.05
C TYR A 112 -2.98 -12.66 -13.16
N GLY A 113 -1.72 -13.09 -13.06
CA GLY A 113 -0.57 -12.21 -12.89
C GLY A 113 -0.44 -11.15 -13.98
N GLU A 114 -0.58 -11.53 -15.26
CA GLU A 114 -0.53 -10.57 -16.37
C GLU A 114 -1.69 -9.57 -16.34
N LYS A 115 -2.86 -10.00 -15.89
CA LYS A 115 -4.10 -9.21 -15.89
C LYS A 115 -4.12 -8.14 -14.80
N VAL A 116 -3.37 -8.33 -13.71
CA VAL A 116 -3.27 -7.37 -12.59
C VAL A 116 -2.19 -6.30 -12.79
N LYS A 117 -1.27 -6.49 -13.75
CA LYS A 117 -0.16 -5.54 -14.02
C LYS A 117 -0.58 -4.09 -14.23
N PRO A 118 -1.65 -3.76 -14.98
CA PRO A 118 -2.07 -2.36 -15.15
C PRO A 118 -2.43 -1.68 -13.82
N ALA A 119 -3.05 -2.41 -12.89
CA ALA A 119 -3.39 -1.89 -11.57
C ALA A 119 -2.12 -1.64 -10.72
N LEU A 120 -1.13 -2.54 -10.77
CA LEU A 120 0.17 -2.36 -10.10
C LEU A 120 0.95 -1.16 -10.65
N SER A 121 0.85 -0.87 -11.95
CA SER A 121 1.51 0.29 -12.54
C SER A 121 1.00 1.62 -12.00
N ARG A 122 -0.30 1.70 -11.63
CA ARG A 122 -0.87 2.87 -10.94
C ARG A 122 -0.23 3.08 -9.57
N LEU A 123 -0.03 2.00 -8.82
CA LEU A 123 0.64 2.07 -7.51
C LEU A 123 2.07 2.62 -7.62
N ALA A 124 2.83 2.18 -8.63
CA ALA A 124 4.19 2.68 -8.86
C ALA A 124 4.25 4.20 -9.11
N SER A 125 3.26 4.76 -9.81
CA SER A 125 3.17 6.21 -10.06
C SER A 125 3.01 7.02 -8.77
N ARG A 126 2.36 6.47 -7.75
CA ARG A 126 2.18 7.12 -6.44
C ARG A 126 3.50 7.24 -5.67
N TYR A 127 4.40 6.29 -5.79
CA TYR A 127 5.71 6.37 -5.15
C TYR A 127 6.51 7.58 -5.62
N SER A 128 6.53 7.86 -6.93
CA SER A 128 7.17 9.06 -7.47
C SER A 128 6.56 10.36 -6.91
N TYR A 129 5.25 10.42 -6.76
CA TYR A 129 4.57 11.57 -6.17
C TYR A 129 5.01 11.83 -4.72
N TYR A 130 5.08 10.78 -3.89
CA TYR A 130 5.51 10.94 -2.49
C TYR A 130 6.99 11.22 -2.34
N THR A 131 7.84 10.66 -3.20
CA THR A 131 9.28 11.02 -3.25
C THR A 131 9.44 12.53 -3.46
N LYS A 132 8.71 13.11 -4.41
CA LYS A 132 8.72 14.57 -4.67
C LYS A 132 8.22 15.37 -3.46
N LYS A 133 7.15 14.90 -2.79
CA LYS A 133 6.64 15.56 -1.58
C LYS A 133 7.64 15.54 -0.42
N ILE A 134 8.27 14.40 -0.16
CA ILE A 134 9.29 14.27 0.89
C ILE A 134 10.46 15.18 0.58
N ALA A 135 10.94 15.21 -0.67
CA ALA A 135 12.02 16.07 -1.10
C ALA A 135 11.70 17.55 -0.87
N ALA A 136 10.48 17.99 -1.20
CA ALA A 136 10.03 19.36 -0.97
C ALA A 136 9.98 19.72 0.52
N VAL A 137 9.50 18.80 1.38
CA VAL A 137 9.49 19.00 2.83
C VAL A 137 10.91 19.13 3.39
N LEU A 138 11.86 18.34 2.87
CA LEU A 138 13.26 18.32 3.33
C LEU A 138 14.15 19.40 2.68
N ASP A 139 13.61 20.21 1.78
CA ASP A 139 14.38 21.20 1.01
C ASP A 139 15.59 20.57 0.31
N CYS A 140 15.36 19.47 -0.41
CA CYS A 140 16.38 18.74 -1.15
C CYS A 140 15.84 18.25 -2.50
N THR A 141 16.71 17.66 -3.30
CA THR A 141 16.30 17.13 -4.61
C THR A 141 15.58 15.77 -4.47
N PRO A 142 14.65 15.42 -5.38
CA PRO A 142 14.08 14.09 -5.41
C PRO A 142 15.12 12.97 -5.49
N ALA A 143 16.24 13.19 -6.20
CA ALA A 143 17.32 12.21 -6.35
C ALA A 143 18.02 11.87 -5.02
N GLU A 144 18.04 12.78 -4.05
CA GLU A 144 18.61 12.52 -2.70
C GLU A 144 17.68 11.65 -1.85
N VAL A 145 16.36 11.72 -2.08
CA VAL A 145 15.33 11.02 -1.29
C VAL A 145 14.92 9.67 -1.91
N GLU A 146 14.94 9.59 -3.23
CA GLU A 146 14.44 8.44 -3.98
C GLU A 146 15.05 7.09 -3.54
N PRO A 147 16.37 6.94 -3.33
CA PRO A 147 16.94 5.68 -2.84
C PRO A 147 16.41 5.29 -1.47
N LEU A 148 16.17 6.27 -0.57
CA LEU A 148 15.68 6.03 0.79
C LEU A 148 14.21 5.60 0.78
N VAL A 149 13.40 6.21 -0.08
CA VAL A 149 12.01 5.81 -0.29
C VAL A 149 11.94 4.40 -0.86
N HIS A 150 12.74 4.08 -1.87
CA HIS A 150 12.81 2.73 -2.45
C HIS A 150 13.27 1.68 -1.44
N LEU A 151 14.31 1.99 -0.64
CA LEU A 151 14.75 1.09 0.42
C LEU A 151 13.64 0.82 1.43
N SER A 152 12.91 1.86 1.83
CA SER A 152 11.76 1.73 2.76
C SER A 152 10.63 0.88 2.18
N ILE A 153 10.31 1.06 0.90
CA ILE A 153 9.28 0.28 0.19
C ILE A 153 9.70 -1.19 0.07
N LEU A 154 10.95 -1.47 -0.31
CA LEU A 154 11.46 -2.84 -0.37
C LEU A 154 11.43 -3.53 0.98
N ALA A 155 11.86 -2.84 2.04
CA ALA A 155 11.81 -3.36 3.40
C ALA A 155 10.37 -3.66 3.84
N LEU A 156 9.43 -2.74 3.57
CA LEU A 156 8.00 -2.93 3.86
C LEU A 156 7.42 -4.13 3.11
N ASN A 157 7.68 -4.24 1.81
CA ASN A 157 7.18 -5.35 0.99
C ASN A 157 7.73 -6.69 1.49
N ASN A 158 9.03 -6.77 1.78
CA ASN A 158 9.63 -7.96 2.34
C ASN A 158 8.99 -8.35 3.68
N TYR A 159 8.81 -7.39 4.57
CA TYR A 159 8.15 -7.65 5.86
C TYR A 159 6.70 -8.09 5.69
N MET A 160 5.91 -7.42 4.86
CA MET A 160 4.51 -7.78 4.63
C MET A 160 4.35 -9.18 4.02
N ILE A 161 5.33 -9.62 3.19
CA ILE A 161 5.30 -10.94 2.56
C ILE A 161 5.76 -12.03 3.53
N PHE A 162 6.91 -11.84 4.18
CA PHE A 162 7.61 -12.87 4.95
C PHE A 162 7.35 -12.81 6.46
N ALA A 163 6.84 -11.69 6.98
CA ALA A 163 6.65 -11.42 8.41
C ALA A 163 7.95 -11.50 9.24
N GLU A 164 9.12 -11.27 8.60
CA GLU A 164 10.43 -11.37 9.25
C GLU A 164 10.98 -9.98 9.57
N ARG A 165 10.92 -9.58 10.85
CA ARG A 165 11.37 -8.24 11.30
C ARG A 165 12.87 -8.03 11.15
N ALA A 166 13.67 -9.10 11.15
CA ALA A 166 15.11 -9.00 10.93
C ALA A 166 15.45 -8.49 9.53
N LEU A 167 14.58 -8.72 8.53
CA LEU A 167 14.72 -8.20 7.17
C LEU A 167 14.15 -6.79 6.98
N PHE A 168 13.43 -6.27 7.97
CA PHE A 168 12.75 -4.98 7.90
C PHE A 168 13.45 -3.90 8.72
N ASN A 169 13.68 -4.17 10.02
CA ASN A 169 14.13 -3.16 10.96
C ASN A 169 15.44 -2.47 10.57
N PRO A 170 16.52 -3.19 10.15
CA PRO A 170 17.78 -2.52 9.82
C PRO A 170 17.65 -1.55 8.64
N GLN A 171 16.88 -1.90 7.62
CA GLN A 171 16.69 -1.08 6.43
C GLN A 171 15.85 0.16 6.73
N ILE A 172 14.80 0.00 7.52
CA ILE A 172 13.95 1.13 7.93
C ILE A 172 14.73 2.08 8.85
N GLU A 173 15.50 1.57 9.80
CA GLU A 173 16.33 2.43 10.67
C GLU A 173 17.43 3.15 9.88
N ALA A 174 18.03 2.50 8.87
CA ALA A 174 18.99 3.15 7.99
C ALA A 174 18.34 4.28 7.17
N ALA A 175 17.18 4.03 6.56
CA ALA A 175 16.44 5.05 5.81
C ALA A 175 16.00 6.21 6.73
N LYS A 176 15.48 5.90 7.92
CA LYS A 176 15.07 6.88 8.93
C LYS A 176 16.21 7.79 9.35
N LYS A 177 17.37 7.20 9.67
CA LYS A 177 18.56 7.95 10.07
C LYS A 177 18.99 8.97 9.01
N GLU A 178 19.00 8.55 7.74
CA GLU A 178 19.42 9.43 6.66
C GLU A 178 18.38 10.50 6.33
N LEU A 179 17.09 10.18 6.37
CA LEU A 179 16.01 11.17 6.21
C LEU A 179 16.04 12.23 7.33
N LEU A 180 16.29 11.84 8.58
CA LEU A 180 16.46 12.78 9.70
C LEU A 180 17.69 13.68 9.51
N ARG A 181 18.81 13.13 9.01
CA ARG A 181 20.00 13.92 8.68
C ARG A 181 19.73 14.97 7.60
N LEU A 182 18.92 14.64 6.59
CA LEU A 182 18.47 15.61 5.58
C LEU A 182 17.59 16.70 6.21
N ALA A 183 16.69 16.34 7.14
CA ALA A 183 15.88 17.31 7.87
C ALA A 183 16.72 18.29 8.70
N GLU A 184 17.71 17.80 9.47
CA GLU A 184 18.63 18.62 10.25
C GLU A 184 19.45 19.58 9.36
N ARG A 185 19.85 19.13 8.17
CA ARG A 185 20.56 19.97 7.19
C ARG A 185 19.71 21.16 6.75
N LYS A 186 18.41 20.96 6.57
CA LYS A 186 17.45 22.02 6.25
C LYS A 186 17.36 23.05 7.38
N GLU A 187 17.20 22.60 8.64
CA GLU A 187 17.10 23.49 9.81
C GLU A 187 18.34 24.37 9.97
N ARG A 188 19.54 23.80 9.79
CA ARG A 188 20.82 24.57 9.84
C ARG A 188 20.88 25.64 8.75
N ARG A 189 20.40 25.36 7.54
CA ARG A 189 20.34 26.35 6.44
C ARG A 189 19.36 27.48 6.76
N SER A 190 18.18 27.17 7.31
CA SER A 190 17.19 28.17 7.73
C SER A 190 17.73 29.08 8.83
N ASN A 191 18.39 28.51 9.85
CA ASN A 191 18.91 29.27 10.99
C ASN A 191 20.18 30.09 10.62
N GLY A 192 21.01 29.61 9.69
CA GLY A 192 22.19 30.33 9.20
C GLY A 192 21.86 31.52 8.30
N SER A 193 20.69 31.56 7.69
CA SER A 193 20.22 32.68 6.85
C SER A 193 19.76 33.90 7.66
N PHE A 194 19.49 33.77 8.96
CA PHE A 194 19.06 34.87 9.84
C PHE A 194 20.22 35.55 10.63
N GLY A 195 21.44 35.01 10.55
CA GLY A 195 22.59 35.51 11.30
C GLY A 195 23.55 36.47 10.55
N GLY A 196 23.18 36.91 9.34
CA GLY A 196 24.08 37.70 8.46
C GLY A 196 23.67 39.15 8.19
N GLY A 197 23.00 39.80 9.10
CA GLY A 197 22.48 41.17 8.89
C GLY A 197 22.65 42.13 10.03
N GLU A 198 23.84 42.19 10.69
CA GLU A 198 24.24 43.30 11.57
C GLU A 198 25.76 43.45 11.54
N THR A 199 26.24 44.29 10.66
CA THR A 199 27.46 45.08 10.82
C THR A 199 27.31 46.38 10.05
#